data_14c7a9c5c98ddb9b9466a85a3400a947
#
_entry.id   14c7a9c5c98ddb9b9466a85a3400a947
#
_cell.length_a   1.000
_cell.length_b   1.000
_cell.length_c   1.000
_cell.angle_alpha   90.00
_cell.angle_beta   90.00
_cell.angle_gamma   90.00
#
_symmetry.space_group_name_H-M   'P 1'
#
loop_
_entity.id
_entity.type
_entity.pdbx_description
1 polymer ?
#
loop_
_entity_poly.entity_id
_entity_poly.type
_entity_poly.pdbx_seq_one_letter_code
_entity_poly.pdbx_strand_id
1 'polypeptide(L)'
;NMIKQPDGVPQAISQNTCMFKMAKENGFQTYFYSAQAQDQLAQLKSYLCTNFIDDYFDGTSLTKDKGTPTLDENLISKIDDIDFSKPSFITLHQRASHSPFYDTYPKEFEIYNKDNIEDKTLNQNLINYLNSVRYTDYIIENIIKKISEKTNRPTYFIFTSDHSTSMEKNRNGHGRLDFDSVWQVPFFVYGINSPENLSNYFQDFPYISHYQIGNLVSYLLGYQKQYEYFNTKEDYYVCGADISGFDGILKISFDKENN
;
A
#
# COMPACT_ATOMS: atom_id res chain seq x y z
N ASN A 1 10.32 1.57 1.48
CA ASN A 1 10.74 1.91 2.85
C ASN A 1 11.82 2.98 2.84
N MET A 2 11.46 4.25 2.96
CA MET A 2 12.41 5.33 3.14
C MET A 2 12.74 5.52 4.62
N ILE A 3 14.02 5.66 4.93
CA ILE A 3 14.53 5.86 6.29
C ILE A 3 15.40 7.11 6.34
N LYS A 4 15.39 7.79 7.48
CA LYS A 4 16.18 9.01 7.67
C LYS A 4 17.68 8.73 7.82
N GLN A 5 18.05 7.59 8.43
CA GLN A 5 19.44 7.18 8.62
C GLN A 5 19.60 5.66 8.41
N PRO A 6 20.57 5.21 7.60
CA PRO A 6 20.77 3.79 7.29
C PRO A 6 21.02 2.91 8.53
N ASP A 7 21.73 3.42 9.51
CA ASP A 7 22.17 2.64 10.66
C ASP A 7 21.11 2.43 11.74
N GLY A 8 19.95 3.11 11.62
CA GLY A 8 18.91 3.13 12.63
C GLY A 8 17.67 2.27 12.35
N VAL A 9 17.62 1.54 11.23
CA VAL A 9 16.38 0.86 10.78
C VAL A 9 15.83 -0.15 11.78
N PRO A 10 16.61 -1.10 12.31
CA PRO A 10 16.09 -2.08 13.27
C PRO A 10 15.62 -1.41 14.56
N GLN A 11 16.30 -0.37 15.02
CA GLN A 11 15.93 0.37 16.21
C GLN A 11 14.71 1.24 15.98
N ALA A 12 14.60 1.88 14.81
CA ALA A 12 13.43 2.67 14.44
C ALA A 12 12.17 1.80 14.39
N ILE A 13 12.24 0.58 13.87
CA ILE A 13 11.11 -0.35 13.83
C ILE A 13 10.72 -0.80 15.23
N SER A 14 11.67 -1.12 16.09
CA SER A 14 11.39 -1.57 17.46
C SER A 14 10.85 -0.47 18.37
N GLN A 15 11.14 0.80 18.07
CA GLN A 15 10.75 1.95 18.86
C GLN A 15 9.50 2.67 18.36
N ASN A 16 9.13 2.46 17.09
CA ASN A 16 7.98 3.15 16.51
C ASN A 16 6.66 2.58 17.01
N THR A 17 5.80 3.49 17.41
CA THR A 17 4.41 3.18 17.71
C THR A 17 3.69 2.80 16.42
N CYS A 18 3.02 1.66 16.40
CA CYS A 18 2.26 1.26 15.22
C CYS A 18 0.97 2.09 15.06
N MET A 19 0.53 2.27 13.82
CA MET A 19 -0.64 3.09 13.50
C MET A 19 -1.93 2.60 14.14
N PHE A 20 -2.12 1.28 14.29
CA PHE A 20 -3.29 0.72 14.99
C PHE A 20 -3.32 1.12 16.47
N LYS A 21 -2.17 1.11 17.15
CA LYS A 21 -2.08 1.61 18.52
C LYS A 21 -2.42 3.10 18.58
N MET A 22 -1.85 3.90 17.70
CA MET A 22 -2.14 5.34 17.60
C MET A 22 -3.63 5.60 17.38
N ALA A 23 -4.26 4.86 16.48
CA ALA A 23 -5.69 4.94 16.21
C ALA A 23 -6.52 4.61 17.46
N LYS A 24 -6.20 3.53 18.17
CA LYS A 24 -6.88 3.13 19.41
C LYS A 24 -6.75 4.18 20.51
N GLU A 25 -5.57 4.75 20.69
CA GLU A 25 -5.32 5.81 21.69
C GLU A 25 -6.18 7.06 21.45
N ASN A 26 -6.57 7.31 20.20
CA ASN A 26 -7.45 8.41 19.80
C ASN A 26 -8.92 7.99 19.56
N GLY A 27 -9.31 6.82 20.05
CA GLY A 27 -10.72 6.39 20.07
C GLY A 27 -11.25 5.85 18.74
N PHE A 28 -10.39 5.52 17.79
CA PHE A 28 -10.80 4.86 16.56
C PHE A 28 -11.03 3.37 16.79
N GLN A 29 -12.00 2.81 16.08
CA GLN A 29 -12.05 1.37 15.82
C GLN A 29 -11.03 1.01 14.75
N THR A 30 -10.48 -0.20 14.83
CA THR A 30 -9.36 -0.60 14.00
C THR A 30 -9.65 -1.91 13.27
N TYR A 31 -9.45 -1.89 11.95
CA TYR A 31 -9.74 -3.00 11.07
C TYR A 31 -8.54 -3.30 10.18
N PHE A 32 -8.18 -4.57 10.09
CA PHE A 32 -7.18 -5.03 9.14
C PHE A 32 -7.74 -6.21 8.35
N TYR A 33 -7.98 -5.99 7.07
CA TYR A 33 -8.49 -7.01 6.16
C TYR A 33 -7.50 -7.25 5.03
N SER A 34 -7.07 -8.48 4.85
CA SER A 34 -6.12 -8.89 3.82
C SER A 34 -6.71 -9.95 2.91
N ALA A 35 -6.50 -9.78 1.60
CA ALA A 35 -6.75 -10.84 0.63
C ALA A 35 -5.62 -11.88 0.57
N GLN A 36 -4.49 -11.64 1.23
CA GLN A 36 -3.40 -12.61 1.32
C GLN A 36 -3.63 -13.60 2.47
N ALA A 37 -3.20 -14.84 2.27
CA ALA A 37 -3.27 -15.88 3.30
C ALA A 37 -2.25 -15.64 4.42
N GLN A 38 -2.50 -16.22 5.58
CA GLN A 38 -1.71 -16.00 6.79
C GLN A 38 -0.24 -16.35 6.65
N ASP A 39 0.10 -17.38 5.90
CA ASP A 39 1.47 -17.81 5.66
C ASP A 39 2.25 -16.76 4.85
N GLN A 40 1.59 -16.06 3.93
CA GLN A 40 2.15 -14.93 3.18
C GLN A 40 2.31 -13.67 4.04
N LEU A 41 1.52 -13.54 5.11
CA LEU A 41 1.56 -12.45 6.07
C LEU A 41 2.54 -12.65 7.22
N ALA A 42 3.27 -13.77 7.27
CA ALA A 42 4.09 -14.13 8.44
C ALA A 42 5.10 -13.05 8.84
N GLN A 43 5.75 -12.41 7.89
CA GLN A 43 6.65 -11.28 8.16
C GLN A 43 5.89 -10.02 8.59
N LEU A 44 4.78 -9.70 7.92
CA LEU A 44 3.97 -8.53 8.20
C LEU A 44 3.37 -8.57 9.61
N LYS A 45 2.95 -9.75 10.09
CA LYS A 45 2.36 -9.93 11.43
C LYS A 45 3.24 -9.40 12.56
N SER A 46 4.55 -9.50 12.44
CA SER A 46 5.47 -8.99 13.46
C SER A 46 5.44 -7.45 13.59
N TYR A 47 4.95 -6.76 12.56
CA TYR A 47 4.87 -5.29 12.51
C TYR A 47 3.46 -4.73 12.69
N LEU A 48 2.41 -5.57 12.56
CA LEU A 48 1.02 -5.12 12.58
C LEU A 48 0.49 -4.75 13.96
N CYS A 49 1.21 -5.05 15.06
CA CYS A 49 0.71 -4.81 16.42
C CYS A 49 -0.73 -5.34 16.60
N THR A 50 -0.96 -6.60 16.31
CA THR A 50 -2.29 -7.23 16.20
C THR A 50 -3.16 -7.05 17.45
N ASN A 51 -2.55 -6.82 18.62
CA ASN A 51 -3.26 -6.53 19.89
C ASN A 51 -4.10 -5.24 19.85
N PHE A 52 -3.86 -4.38 18.86
CA PHE A 52 -4.57 -3.11 18.68
C PHE A 52 -5.52 -3.13 17.48
N ILE A 53 -5.82 -4.31 16.92
CA ILE A 53 -6.77 -4.51 15.83
C ILE A 53 -8.04 -5.12 16.41
N ASP A 54 -9.18 -4.42 16.25
CA ASP A 54 -10.47 -4.88 16.77
C ASP A 54 -11.05 -6.00 15.91
N ASP A 55 -10.92 -5.89 14.59
CA ASP A 55 -11.37 -6.92 13.66
C ASP A 55 -10.28 -7.22 12.63
N TYR A 56 -9.86 -8.47 12.59
CA TYR A 56 -8.79 -8.97 11.75
C TYR A 56 -9.32 -10.09 10.83
N PHE A 57 -9.03 -9.95 9.55
CA PHE A 57 -9.34 -10.95 8.53
C PHE A 57 -8.15 -11.18 7.61
N ASP A 58 -7.88 -12.42 7.25
CA ASP A 58 -6.93 -12.76 6.19
C ASP A 58 -7.51 -13.84 5.25
N GLY A 59 -6.88 -13.98 4.08
CA GLY A 59 -7.34 -14.87 3.01
C GLY A 59 -7.34 -16.37 3.36
N THR A 60 -6.76 -16.79 4.49
CA THR A 60 -6.71 -18.20 4.91
C THR A 60 -8.11 -18.79 5.11
N SER A 61 -9.05 -17.98 5.63
CA SER A 61 -10.42 -18.42 5.85
C SER A 61 -11.23 -18.61 4.56
N LEU A 62 -10.76 -18.08 3.45
CA LEU A 62 -11.41 -18.18 2.14
C LEU A 62 -10.92 -19.39 1.34
N THR A 63 -9.72 -19.86 1.62
CA THR A 63 -9.13 -21.03 0.95
C THR A 63 -9.60 -22.31 1.63
N LYS A 64 -10.80 -22.79 1.29
CA LYS A 64 -11.25 -24.12 1.72
C LYS A 64 -10.40 -25.24 1.13
N ASP A 65 -9.86 -25.01 -0.06
CA ASP A 65 -8.96 -25.92 -0.77
C ASP A 65 -7.59 -25.24 -0.91
N LYS A 66 -6.53 -25.94 -0.47
CA LYS A 66 -5.17 -25.48 -0.68
C LYS A 66 -4.93 -25.26 -2.19
N GLY A 67 -4.73 -24.04 -2.60
CA GLY A 67 -4.45 -23.67 -3.99
C GLY A 67 -5.53 -22.82 -4.68
N THR A 68 -6.68 -22.57 -4.04
CA THR A 68 -7.63 -21.59 -4.59
C THR A 68 -7.14 -20.17 -4.28
N PRO A 69 -6.86 -19.33 -5.29
CA PRO A 69 -6.43 -17.96 -5.06
C PRO A 69 -7.51 -17.17 -4.32
N THR A 70 -7.10 -16.38 -3.34
CA THR A 70 -7.98 -15.38 -2.73
C THR A 70 -7.99 -14.14 -3.59
N LEU A 71 -9.18 -13.69 -4.00
CA LEU A 71 -9.35 -12.49 -4.81
C LEU A 71 -9.69 -11.29 -3.95
N ASP A 72 -9.26 -10.12 -4.37
CA ASP A 72 -9.45 -8.86 -3.65
C ASP A 72 -10.92 -8.43 -3.53
N GLU A 73 -11.84 -9.01 -4.30
CA GLU A 73 -13.30 -8.83 -4.15
C GLU A 73 -13.79 -9.17 -2.74
N ASN A 74 -13.10 -10.06 -2.03
CA ASN A 74 -13.40 -10.37 -0.64
C ASN A 74 -13.22 -9.16 0.28
N LEU A 75 -12.31 -8.24 -0.05
CA LEU A 75 -12.14 -6.99 0.69
C LEU A 75 -13.36 -6.08 0.55
N ILE A 76 -13.98 -6.04 -0.64
CA ILE A 76 -15.22 -5.28 -0.87
C ILE A 76 -16.35 -5.84 0.02
N SER A 77 -16.46 -7.17 0.12
CA SER A 77 -17.47 -7.80 0.99
C SER A 77 -17.22 -7.51 2.45
N LYS A 78 -15.95 -7.49 2.90
CA LYS A 78 -15.56 -7.21 4.28
C LYS A 78 -15.87 -5.79 4.75
N ILE A 79 -16.07 -4.84 3.84
CA ILE A 79 -16.54 -3.49 4.20
C ILE A 79 -17.91 -3.53 4.90
N ASP A 80 -18.73 -4.57 4.67
CA ASP A 80 -20.02 -4.74 5.33
C ASP A 80 -19.90 -4.98 6.84
N ASP A 81 -18.78 -5.50 7.31
CA ASP A 81 -18.53 -5.78 8.71
C ASP A 81 -18.07 -4.54 9.51
N ILE A 82 -17.79 -3.43 8.83
CA ILE A 82 -17.27 -2.20 9.45
C ILE A 82 -18.41 -1.35 10.04
N ASP A 83 -18.27 -0.96 11.31
CA ASP A 83 -19.17 -0.01 11.97
C ASP A 83 -18.80 1.44 11.65
N PHE A 84 -19.34 1.98 10.57
CA PHE A 84 -19.12 3.37 10.14
C PHE A 84 -19.80 4.42 11.02
N SER A 85 -20.56 4.04 12.05
CA SER A 85 -21.10 4.98 13.04
C SER A 85 -20.03 5.60 13.93
N LYS A 86 -18.84 4.97 13.99
CA LYS A 86 -17.68 5.36 14.81
C LYS A 86 -16.51 5.81 13.95
N PRO A 87 -15.58 6.61 14.50
CA PRO A 87 -14.30 6.84 13.85
C PRO A 87 -13.58 5.50 13.61
N SER A 88 -13.09 5.27 12.41
CA SER A 88 -12.50 4.00 12.03
C SER A 88 -11.17 4.18 11.30
N PHE A 89 -10.17 3.40 11.66
CA PHE A 89 -8.93 3.24 10.95
C PHE A 89 -8.92 1.86 10.30
N ILE A 90 -8.95 1.84 8.97
CA ILE A 90 -9.17 0.64 8.18
C ILE A 90 -7.96 0.42 7.26
N THR A 91 -7.37 -0.75 7.31
CA THR A 91 -6.36 -1.19 6.34
C THR A 91 -6.93 -2.31 5.49
N LEU A 92 -7.03 -2.08 4.19
CA LEU A 92 -7.39 -3.08 3.19
C LEU A 92 -6.14 -3.47 2.42
N HIS A 93 -5.66 -4.69 2.64
CA HIS A 93 -4.42 -5.19 2.07
C HIS A 93 -4.72 -6.10 0.88
N GLN A 94 -4.48 -5.56 -0.32
CA GLN A 94 -4.73 -6.26 -1.59
C GLN A 94 -3.63 -7.28 -1.89
N ARG A 95 -4.00 -8.29 -2.70
CA ARG A 95 -3.08 -9.27 -3.29
C ARG A 95 -2.82 -9.02 -4.77
N ALA A 96 -3.77 -8.43 -5.48
CA ALA A 96 -3.67 -8.21 -6.92
C ALA A 96 -2.40 -7.42 -7.28
N SER A 97 -1.91 -7.64 -8.49
CA SER A 97 -0.62 -7.12 -8.99
C SER A 97 0.62 -7.67 -8.29
N HIS A 98 0.47 -8.73 -7.46
CA HIS A 98 1.57 -9.52 -6.91
C HIS A 98 1.86 -10.74 -7.79
N SER A 99 3.14 -11.09 -7.96
CA SER A 99 3.53 -12.30 -8.70
C SER A 99 3.12 -13.59 -7.94
N PRO A 100 2.70 -14.65 -8.64
CA PRO A 100 2.45 -14.75 -10.09
C PRO A 100 1.14 -14.06 -10.48
N PHE A 101 1.18 -13.22 -11.53
CA PHE A 101 0.05 -12.34 -11.86
C PHE A 101 -1.17 -13.06 -12.41
N TYR A 102 -0.99 -14.22 -13.06
CA TYR A 102 -2.05 -14.95 -13.76
C TYR A 102 -3.18 -15.47 -12.87
N ASP A 103 -2.97 -15.55 -11.56
CA ASP A 103 -3.93 -16.07 -10.59
C ASP A 103 -4.45 -15.01 -9.61
N THR A 104 -4.16 -13.72 -9.88
CA THR A 104 -4.52 -12.61 -8.99
C THR A 104 -5.79 -11.88 -9.41
N TYR A 105 -6.40 -12.26 -10.53
CA TYR A 105 -7.64 -11.68 -11.06
C TYR A 105 -8.55 -12.76 -11.62
N PRO A 106 -9.89 -12.57 -11.63
CA PRO A 106 -10.82 -13.49 -12.24
C PRO A 106 -10.74 -13.45 -13.77
N LYS A 107 -11.15 -14.53 -14.42
CA LYS A 107 -11.02 -14.71 -15.87
C LYS A 107 -11.69 -13.61 -16.71
N GLU A 108 -12.76 -13.02 -16.25
CA GLU A 108 -13.45 -11.90 -16.92
C GLU A 108 -12.60 -10.63 -17.02
N PHE A 109 -11.53 -10.53 -16.24
CA PHE A 109 -10.54 -9.44 -16.32
C PHE A 109 -9.39 -9.76 -17.27
N GLU A 110 -9.37 -10.94 -17.90
CA GLU A 110 -8.38 -11.32 -18.91
C GLU A 110 -8.69 -10.65 -20.27
N ILE A 111 -8.65 -9.31 -20.28
CA ILE A 111 -8.98 -8.50 -21.45
C ILE A 111 -7.81 -8.42 -22.41
N TYR A 112 -6.61 -8.20 -21.87
CA TYR A 112 -5.40 -8.16 -22.68
C TYR A 112 -4.90 -9.57 -22.94
N ASN A 113 -4.65 -9.86 -24.20
CA ASN A 113 -4.09 -11.13 -24.68
C ASN A 113 -3.23 -10.89 -25.94
N LYS A 114 -2.56 -11.94 -26.42
CA LYS A 114 -1.67 -11.85 -27.59
C LYS A 114 -2.37 -11.40 -28.88
N ASP A 115 -3.68 -11.62 -28.98
CA ASP A 115 -4.43 -11.30 -30.19
C ASP A 115 -4.82 -9.83 -30.28
N ASN A 116 -5.15 -9.20 -29.13
CA ASN A 116 -5.68 -7.84 -29.09
C ASN A 116 -4.72 -6.78 -28.59
N ILE A 117 -3.57 -7.15 -27.99
CA ILE A 117 -2.57 -6.17 -27.57
C ILE A 117 -1.78 -5.64 -28.76
N GLU A 118 -1.56 -4.33 -28.83
CA GLU A 118 -0.88 -3.69 -29.96
C GLU A 118 0.58 -4.15 -30.07
N ASP A 119 1.32 -4.10 -28.95
CA ASP A 119 2.71 -4.52 -28.89
C ASP A 119 2.81 -6.05 -28.77
N LYS A 120 3.01 -6.71 -29.89
CA LYS A 120 3.17 -8.17 -29.96
C LYS A 120 4.47 -8.70 -29.34
N THR A 121 5.38 -7.82 -28.97
CA THR A 121 6.66 -8.21 -28.32
C THR A 121 6.50 -8.48 -26.83
N LEU A 122 5.41 -8.01 -26.20
CA LEU A 122 5.15 -8.22 -24.78
C LEU A 122 5.08 -9.71 -24.45
N ASN A 123 5.76 -10.10 -23.37
CA ASN A 123 5.69 -11.48 -22.90
C ASN A 123 4.38 -11.73 -22.13
N GLN A 124 4.01 -13.00 -21.91
CA GLN A 124 2.76 -13.36 -21.25
C GLN A 124 2.69 -12.85 -19.79
N ASN A 125 3.82 -12.80 -19.11
CA ASN A 125 3.87 -12.32 -17.73
C ASN A 125 3.49 -10.83 -17.64
N LEU A 126 3.95 -10.01 -18.58
CA LEU A 126 3.58 -8.59 -18.65
C LEU A 126 2.10 -8.41 -19.02
N ILE A 127 1.58 -9.25 -19.92
CA ILE A 127 0.14 -9.24 -20.26
C ILE A 127 -0.69 -9.58 -19.01
N ASN A 128 -0.30 -10.59 -18.24
CA ASN A 128 -0.98 -10.95 -17.00
C ASN A 128 -0.88 -9.80 -15.96
N TYR A 129 0.26 -9.12 -15.88
CA TYR A 129 0.42 -7.95 -15.04
C TYR A 129 -0.56 -6.83 -15.42
N LEU A 130 -0.69 -6.51 -16.71
CA LEU A 130 -1.66 -5.50 -17.19
C LEU A 130 -3.10 -5.84 -16.81
N ASN A 131 -3.49 -7.12 -16.93
CA ASN A 131 -4.81 -7.57 -16.49
C ASN A 131 -4.98 -7.45 -14.97
N SER A 132 -3.94 -7.75 -14.19
CA SER A 132 -3.97 -7.62 -12.73
C SER A 132 -4.08 -6.16 -12.28
N VAL A 133 -3.40 -5.23 -12.95
CA VAL A 133 -3.52 -3.78 -12.68
C VAL A 133 -4.93 -3.28 -12.98
N ARG A 134 -5.53 -3.71 -14.10
CA ARG A 134 -6.93 -3.40 -14.41
C ARG A 134 -7.90 -3.91 -13.33
N TYR A 135 -7.67 -5.11 -12.83
CA TYR A 135 -8.46 -5.65 -11.73
C TYR A 135 -8.28 -4.85 -10.43
N THR A 136 -7.05 -4.43 -10.12
CA THR A 136 -6.78 -3.54 -8.98
C THR A 136 -7.58 -2.24 -9.08
N ASP A 137 -7.62 -1.63 -10.26
CA ASP A 137 -8.39 -0.39 -10.52
C ASP A 137 -9.89 -0.60 -10.24
N TYR A 138 -10.47 -1.69 -10.76
CA TYR A 138 -11.86 -2.10 -10.47
C TYR A 138 -12.12 -2.28 -8.96
N ILE A 139 -11.22 -2.92 -8.24
CA ILE A 139 -11.34 -3.13 -6.79
C ILE A 139 -11.33 -1.79 -6.05
N ILE A 140 -10.42 -0.89 -6.40
CA ILE A 140 -10.32 0.45 -5.79
C ILE A 140 -11.63 1.24 -6.00
N GLU A 141 -12.15 1.28 -7.22
CA GLU A 141 -13.41 1.93 -7.55
C GLU A 141 -14.56 1.41 -6.69
N ASN A 142 -14.69 0.08 -6.59
CA ASN A 142 -15.78 -0.54 -5.81
C ASN A 142 -15.63 -0.36 -4.30
N ILE A 143 -14.41 -0.35 -3.78
CA ILE A 143 -14.15 -0.01 -2.37
C ILE A 143 -14.59 1.42 -2.08
N ILE A 144 -14.14 2.39 -2.87
CA ILE A 144 -14.49 3.82 -2.69
C ILE A 144 -16.01 4.00 -2.77
N LYS A 145 -16.66 3.41 -3.78
CA LYS A 145 -18.10 3.46 -3.94
C LYS A 145 -18.83 2.91 -2.72
N LYS A 146 -18.45 1.70 -2.28
CA LYS A 146 -19.09 1.04 -1.15
C LYS A 146 -18.92 1.79 0.16
N ILE A 147 -17.74 2.35 0.42
CA ILE A 147 -17.51 3.21 1.59
C ILE A 147 -18.37 4.47 1.50
N SER A 148 -18.44 5.11 0.33
CA SER A 148 -19.24 6.32 0.11
C SER A 148 -20.74 6.10 0.37
N GLU A 149 -21.25 4.89 0.09
CA GLU A 149 -22.63 4.50 0.35
C GLU A 149 -22.91 4.21 1.83
N LYS A 150 -21.88 3.85 2.61
CA LYS A 150 -22.03 3.40 4.00
C LYS A 150 -21.76 4.46 5.06
N THR A 151 -21.10 5.55 4.71
CA THR A 151 -20.74 6.58 5.68
C THR A 151 -21.09 7.98 5.23
N ASN A 152 -21.59 8.80 6.18
CA ASN A 152 -21.74 10.24 6.03
C ASN A 152 -20.59 11.01 6.72
N ARG A 153 -19.60 10.29 7.28
CA ARG A 153 -18.47 10.92 7.97
C ARG A 153 -17.41 11.36 6.96
N PRO A 154 -16.69 12.45 7.21
CA PRO A 154 -15.48 12.77 6.45
C PRO A 154 -14.53 11.58 6.47
N THR A 155 -14.13 11.09 5.29
CA THR A 155 -13.30 9.91 5.15
C THR A 155 -12.22 10.16 4.09
N TYR A 156 -11.01 9.70 4.36
CA TYR A 156 -9.90 9.74 3.44
C TYR A 156 -9.53 8.33 3.01
N PHE A 157 -9.63 8.07 1.73
CA PHE A 157 -9.11 6.85 1.11
C PHE A 157 -7.68 7.13 0.63
N ILE A 158 -6.72 6.41 1.19
CA ILE A 158 -5.30 6.54 0.88
C ILE A 158 -4.84 5.26 0.20
N PHE A 159 -4.32 5.37 -1.02
CA PHE A 159 -3.82 4.24 -1.78
C PHE A 159 -2.31 4.37 -2.01
N THR A 160 -1.60 3.28 -1.77
CA THR A 160 -0.19 3.11 -2.14
C THR A 160 0.15 1.63 -2.23
N SER A 161 1.32 1.30 -2.79
CA SER A 161 1.89 -0.04 -2.75
C SER A 161 3.10 -0.05 -1.81
N ASP A 162 3.44 -1.20 -1.24
CA ASP A 162 4.63 -1.41 -0.42
C ASP A 162 5.92 -1.31 -1.24
N HIS A 163 5.92 -1.83 -2.46
CA HIS A 163 6.98 -1.72 -3.46
C HIS A 163 6.40 -1.88 -4.87
N SER A 164 7.20 -1.59 -5.86
CA SER A 164 6.91 -1.92 -7.25
C SER A 164 7.68 -3.16 -7.71
N THR A 165 7.54 -3.53 -8.97
CA THR A 165 8.25 -4.67 -9.58
C THR A 165 8.80 -4.30 -10.94
N SER A 166 10.03 -4.72 -11.23
CA SER A 166 10.58 -4.61 -12.58
C SER A 166 9.96 -5.68 -13.48
N MET A 167 9.51 -5.25 -14.65
CA MET A 167 8.97 -6.12 -15.71
C MET A 167 9.87 -6.15 -16.94
N GLU A 168 11.12 -5.75 -16.80
CA GLU A 168 12.08 -5.75 -17.89
C GLU A 168 12.47 -7.16 -18.32
N LYS A 169 12.79 -7.32 -19.62
CA LYS A 169 12.95 -8.61 -20.29
C LYS A 169 13.92 -9.60 -19.59
N ASN A 170 14.92 -9.08 -18.89
CA ASN A 170 15.95 -9.88 -18.24
C ASN A 170 16.02 -9.67 -16.72
N ARG A 171 15.05 -8.97 -16.11
CA ARG A 171 15.12 -8.51 -14.74
C ARG A 171 13.72 -8.35 -14.14
N ASN A 172 13.05 -9.49 -13.94
CA ASN A 172 11.77 -9.53 -13.26
C ASN A 172 11.97 -9.58 -11.75
N GLY A 173 11.12 -8.86 -11.00
CA GLY A 173 11.07 -8.93 -9.55
C GLY A 173 11.25 -7.57 -8.87
N HIS A 174 11.38 -7.60 -7.56
CA HIS A 174 11.52 -6.43 -6.70
C HIS A 174 12.79 -6.52 -5.85
N GLY A 175 13.09 -5.45 -5.10
CA GLY A 175 14.16 -5.40 -4.12
C GLY A 175 15.51 -4.91 -4.64
N ARG A 176 15.70 -4.86 -5.93
CA ARG A 176 16.91 -4.30 -6.55
C ARG A 176 16.79 -2.80 -6.68
N LEU A 177 17.82 -2.07 -6.28
CA LEU A 177 17.82 -0.61 -6.24
C LEU A 177 18.38 0.06 -7.51
N ASP A 178 18.82 -0.73 -8.48
CA ASP A 178 19.43 -0.25 -9.73
C ASP A 178 18.39 0.23 -10.78
N PHE A 179 17.08 0.17 -10.45
CA PHE A 179 15.99 0.63 -11.30
C PHE A 179 14.97 1.45 -10.52
N ASP A 180 14.68 2.63 -11.00
CA ASP A 180 13.65 3.50 -10.41
C ASP A 180 12.28 2.83 -10.39
N SER A 181 11.97 2.03 -11.41
CA SER A 181 10.71 1.28 -11.51
C SER A 181 10.47 0.27 -10.37
N VAL A 182 11.48 -0.07 -9.58
CA VAL A 182 11.33 -1.02 -8.47
C VAL A 182 10.87 -0.35 -7.18
N TRP A 183 11.21 0.92 -6.96
CA TRP A 183 10.89 1.64 -5.73
C TRP A 183 9.89 2.79 -5.92
N GLN A 184 9.58 3.17 -7.17
CA GLN A 184 8.49 4.11 -7.45
C GLN A 184 7.16 3.37 -7.43
N VAL A 185 6.23 3.86 -6.61
CA VAL A 185 4.91 3.26 -6.42
C VAL A 185 3.80 4.30 -6.62
N PRO A 186 2.60 3.89 -7.04
CA PRO A 186 1.48 4.80 -7.11
C PRO A 186 1.07 5.29 -5.71
N PHE A 187 0.64 6.54 -5.65
CA PHE A 187 0.08 7.13 -4.45
C PHE A 187 -1.01 8.12 -4.81
N PHE A 188 -2.15 8.02 -4.13
CA PHE A 188 -3.18 9.06 -4.17
C PHE A 188 -4.00 9.09 -2.87
N VAL A 189 -4.63 10.24 -2.64
CA VAL A 189 -5.60 10.44 -1.57
C VAL A 189 -6.92 10.90 -2.18
N TYR A 190 -8.00 10.21 -1.84
CA TYR A 190 -9.35 10.54 -2.28
C TYR A 190 -10.23 10.89 -1.08
N GLY A 191 -10.85 12.06 -1.12
CA GLY A 191 -11.75 12.52 -0.07
C GLY A 191 -13.20 12.11 -0.31
N ILE A 192 -13.86 11.56 0.70
CA ILE A 192 -15.27 11.20 0.71
C ILE A 192 -16.00 12.12 1.69
N ASN A 193 -17.19 12.61 1.33
CA ASN A 193 -18.01 13.52 2.12
C ASN A 193 -17.32 14.86 2.44
N SER A 194 -16.71 15.46 1.40
CA SER A 194 -16.06 16.77 1.43
C SER A 194 -15.10 16.97 2.61
N PRO A 195 -14.15 16.07 2.81
CA PRO A 195 -13.12 16.26 3.82
C PRO A 195 -12.23 17.45 3.47
N GLU A 196 -11.37 17.85 4.41
CA GLU A 196 -10.37 18.88 4.21
C GLU A 196 -9.53 18.57 2.96
N ASN A 197 -9.20 19.60 2.19
CA ASN A 197 -8.28 19.46 1.06
C ASN A 197 -6.84 19.25 1.58
N LEU A 198 -6.31 18.07 1.36
CA LEU A 198 -4.97 17.69 1.78
C LEU A 198 -3.87 18.01 0.77
N SER A 199 -4.18 18.61 -0.38
CA SER A 199 -3.15 18.93 -1.39
C SER A 199 -2.03 19.81 -0.82
N ASN A 200 -2.36 20.74 0.05
CA ASN A 200 -1.38 21.61 0.72
C ASN A 200 -0.47 20.85 1.69
N TYR A 201 -0.83 19.64 2.10
CA TYR A 201 0.03 18.83 2.98
C TYR A 201 1.34 18.44 2.31
N PHE A 202 1.32 18.25 1.00
CA PHE A 202 2.44 17.74 0.21
C PHE A 202 3.13 18.80 -0.66
N GLN A 203 2.65 20.05 -0.69
CA GLN A 203 3.13 21.08 -1.60
C GLN A 203 4.62 21.41 -1.48
N ASP A 204 5.18 21.22 -0.26
CA ASP A 204 6.58 21.55 0.03
C ASP A 204 7.52 20.34 -0.19
N PHE A 205 6.99 19.19 -0.60
CA PHE A 205 7.75 17.98 -0.82
C PHE A 205 7.98 17.74 -2.31
N PRO A 206 9.25 17.68 -2.77
CA PRO A 206 9.55 17.37 -4.17
C PRO A 206 9.15 15.93 -4.55
N TYR A 207 9.17 15.02 -3.57
CA TYR A 207 8.78 13.63 -3.69
C TYR A 207 8.04 13.19 -2.44
N ILE A 208 7.09 12.26 -2.60
CA ILE A 208 6.31 11.69 -1.50
C ILE A 208 6.83 10.28 -1.25
N SER A 209 7.12 9.97 0.01
CA SER A 209 7.54 8.65 0.45
C SER A 209 6.52 8.03 1.41
N HIS A 210 6.64 6.73 1.68
CA HIS A 210 5.85 6.06 2.70
C HIS A 210 5.97 6.73 4.08
N TYR A 211 7.05 7.43 4.34
CA TYR A 211 7.20 8.15 5.59
C TYR A 211 6.29 9.39 5.66
N GLN A 212 6.17 10.18 4.59
CA GLN A 212 5.21 11.29 4.54
C GLN A 212 3.76 10.78 4.59
N ILE A 213 3.49 9.63 3.95
CA ILE A 213 2.18 8.97 4.05
C ILE A 213 1.91 8.58 5.52
N GLY A 214 2.89 8.01 6.22
CA GLY A 214 2.79 7.71 7.64
C GLY A 214 2.50 8.93 8.50
N ASN A 215 3.14 10.07 8.23
CA ASN A 215 2.88 11.33 8.91
C ASN A 215 1.48 11.88 8.60
N LEU A 216 1.02 11.78 7.35
CA LEU A 216 -0.35 12.13 6.99
C LEU A 216 -1.37 11.29 7.79
N VAL A 217 -1.18 9.98 7.84
CA VAL A 217 -2.05 9.09 8.62
C VAL A 217 -2.04 9.48 10.10
N SER A 218 -0.88 9.75 10.68
CA SER A 218 -0.76 10.21 12.07
C SER A 218 -1.51 11.53 12.30
N TYR A 219 -1.41 12.47 11.38
CA TYR A 219 -2.16 13.73 11.42
C TYR A 219 -3.68 13.49 11.39
N LEU A 220 -4.15 12.64 10.48
CA LEU A 220 -5.57 12.29 10.36
C LEU A 220 -6.10 11.51 11.58
N LEU A 221 -5.23 10.80 12.28
CA LEU A 221 -5.55 10.17 13.55
C LEU A 221 -5.54 11.15 14.76
N GLY A 222 -5.29 12.45 14.53
CA GLY A 222 -5.39 13.49 15.54
C GLY A 222 -4.07 13.84 16.23
N TYR A 223 -2.94 13.33 15.76
CA TYR A 223 -1.63 13.75 16.26
C TYR A 223 -1.18 15.05 15.59
N GLN A 224 -0.40 15.85 16.33
CA GLN A 224 0.12 17.10 15.77
C GLN A 224 0.99 16.83 14.55
N LYS A 225 0.86 17.67 13.54
CA LYS A 225 1.64 17.60 12.31
C LYS A 225 3.12 17.87 12.65
N GLN A 226 3.95 16.84 12.56
CA GLN A 226 5.38 16.97 12.80
C GLN A 226 6.09 17.36 11.50
N TYR A 227 6.07 18.64 11.16
CA TYR A 227 6.77 19.17 9.99
C TYR A 227 8.30 19.07 10.07
N GLU A 228 8.86 18.93 11.28
CA GLU A 228 10.30 19.00 11.50
C GLU A 228 11.09 17.80 10.95
N TYR A 229 10.42 16.70 10.63
CA TYR A 229 11.09 15.47 10.16
C TYR A 229 11.41 15.46 8.66
N PHE A 230 10.86 16.39 7.88
CA PHE A 230 11.15 16.51 6.45
C PHE A 230 11.59 17.92 6.11
N ASN A 231 12.88 18.13 6.25
CA ASN A 231 13.49 19.23 5.54
C ASN A 231 13.62 18.79 4.07
N THR A 232 13.02 19.53 3.15
CA THR A 232 13.14 19.34 1.69
C THR A 232 14.60 19.40 1.17
N LYS A 233 15.56 19.66 2.05
CA LYS A 233 17.00 19.70 1.78
C LYS A 233 17.74 18.42 2.20
N GLU A 234 17.08 17.48 2.86
CA GLU A 234 17.73 16.24 3.30
C GLU A 234 17.62 15.14 2.23
N ASP A 235 18.63 14.31 2.14
CA ASP A 235 18.63 13.12 1.30
C ASP A 235 17.62 12.09 1.80
N TYR A 236 17.01 11.37 0.89
CA TYR A 236 16.17 10.23 1.20
C TYR A 236 16.92 8.91 0.97
N TYR A 237 16.52 7.89 1.70
CA TYR A 237 17.12 6.57 1.61
C TYR A 237 16.05 5.53 1.33
N VAL A 238 16.26 4.73 0.29
CA VAL A 238 15.40 3.60 -0.07
C VAL A 238 16.12 2.31 0.29
N CYS A 239 15.49 1.46 1.11
CA CYS A 239 16.01 0.13 1.40
C CYS A 239 15.72 -0.83 0.26
N GLY A 240 16.64 -1.76 0.01
CA GLY A 240 16.48 -2.85 -0.94
C GLY A 240 15.38 -3.85 -0.54
N ALA A 241 15.60 -5.13 -0.83
CA ALA A 241 14.56 -6.17 -0.78
C ALA A 241 13.78 -6.28 0.53
N ASP A 242 14.35 -5.84 1.63
CA ASP A 242 13.68 -5.82 2.93
C ASP A 242 14.02 -4.57 3.75
N ILE A 243 13.36 -4.44 4.88
CA ILE A 243 13.60 -3.35 5.83
C ILE A 243 14.98 -3.39 6.49
N SER A 244 15.71 -4.50 6.39
CA SER A 244 17.09 -4.62 6.86
C SER A 244 18.09 -4.10 5.84
N GLY A 245 17.63 -3.69 4.63
CA GLY A 245 18.47 -3.20 3.55
C GLY A 245 19.23 -4.32 2.83
N PHE A 246 18.68 -5.52 2.77
CA PHE A 246 19.18 -6.57 1.88
C PHE A 246 19.16 -6.01 0.45
N ASP A 247 20.21 -6.25 -0.33
CA ASP A 247 20.51 -5.57 -1.61
C ASP A 247 20.97 -4.10 -1.48
N GLY A 248 21.19 -3.61 -0.26
CA GLY A 248 21.77 -2.30 0.01
C GLY A 248 20.77 -1.18 0.26
N ILE A 249 21.26 0.04 0.25
CA ILE A 249 20.51 1.26 0.48
C ILE A 249 20.84 2.24 -0.63
N LEU A 250 19.79 2.72 -1.32
CA LEU A 250 19.90 3.77 -2.32
C LEU A 250 19.69 5.13 -1.64
N LYS A 251 20.66 6.04 -1.82
CA LYS A 251 20.52 7.43 -1.46
C LYS A 251 19.97 8.22 -2.64
N ILE A 252 18.89 8.97 -2.41
CA ILE A 252 18.31 9.89 -3.38
C ILE A 252 18.59 11.31 -2.89
N SER A 253 19.46 12.03 -3.59
CA SER A 253 19.80 13.41 -3.30
C SER A 253 18.94 14.35 -4.13
N PHE A 254 18.35 15.34 -3.49
CA PHE A 254 17.52 16.35 -4.15
C PHE A 254 18.30 17.66 -4.26
N ASP A 255 19.26 17.71 -5.17
CA ASP A 255 19.90 18.97 -5.54
C ASP A 255 18.91 19.82 -6.34
N LYS A 256 18.63 21.03 -5.82
CA LYS A 256 17.69 21.98 -6.42
C LYS A 256 18.16 22.57 -7.76
N GLU A 257 19.32 22.19 -8.27
CA GLU A 257 19.93 22.86 -9.44
C GLU A 257 19.62 22.16 -10.78
N ASN A 258 18.88 21.04 -10.80
CA ASN A 258 18.68 20.27 -12.05
C ASN A 258 17.21 19.92 -12.36
N ASN A 259 16.24 20.73 -11.91
CA ASN A 259 14.85 20.60 -12.37
C ASN A 259 14.30 21.91 -12.88
#